data_88327e8df2077017e9976ef693bad6c0
#
_entry.id   88327e8df2077017e9976ef693bad6c0
#
_cell.length_a   1.000
_cell.length_b   1.000
_cell.length_c   1.000
_cell.angle_alpha   90.00
_cell.angle_beta   90.00
_cell.angle_gamma   90.00
#
_symmetry.space_group_name_H-M   'P 1'
#
loop_
_entity.id
_entity.type
_entity.pdbx_description
1 polymer ?
#
loop_
_entity_poly.entity_id
_entity_poly.type
_entity_poly.pdbx_seq_one_letter_code
_entity_poly.pdbx_strand_id
1 'polypeptide(L)'
;MKKNWRNPLNLFHEVNNGKSKIPMDKIVSSIAALGVPTLIFIVAMEATGYAGAAAITAALASLGPGGMVGGIAMLGVIGLISRGISQYGFQAIFIAVVNELKVRGETKDSILIKIEKCPVSKDLKLKIKEHLNEFDA
;
A
#
# COMPACT_ATOMS: atom_id res chain seq x y z
N MET A 1 24.24 24.24 18.08
CA MET A 1 24.43 24.17 17.52
C MET A 1 24.95 23.35 16.74
N LYS A 2 25.32 23.21 16.19
CA LYS A 2 25.93 22.51 15.43
C LYS A 2 26.48 21.36 15.94
N LYS A 3 26.36 21.09 17.08
CA LYS A 3 26.93 20.00 17.55
C LYS A 3 26.34 18.77 17.16
N ASN A 4 25.12 18.68 16.79
CA ASN A 4 24.49 17.42 16.43
C ASN A 4 25.07 16.77 15.22
N TRP A 5 25.47 17.54 14.25
CA TRP A 5 26.00 16.95 13.06
C TRP A 5 27.37 16.35 13.26
N ARG A 6 27.99 16.63 14.35
CA ARG A 6 29.27 16.03 14.64
C ARG A 6 29.16 14.64 15.20
N ASN A 7 27.98 14.29 15.69
CA ASN A 7 27.77 13.01 16.29
C ASN A 7 27.05 12.12 15.28
N PRO A 8 27.73 11.11 14.73
CA PRO A 8 27.10 10.23 13.73
C PRO A 8 25.83 9.55 14.24
N LEU A 9 25.79 9.25 15.53
CA LEU A 9 24.60 8.62 16.09
C LEU A 9 23.40 9.55 16.08
N ASN A 10 23.61 10.84 16.31
CA ASN A 10 22.53 11.79 16.25
C ASN A 10 21.98 11.94 14.83
N LEU A 11 22.88 12.01 13.86
CA LEU A 11 22.45 12.09 12.47
C LEU A 11 21.64 10.88 12.07
N PHE A 12 22.12 9.70 12.45
CA PHE A 12 21.46 8.48 12.12
C PHE A 12 20.08 8.41 12.76
N HIS A 13 19.99 8.87 14.01
CA HIS A 13 18.74 8.88 14.74
C HIS A 13 17.73 9.83 14.08
N GLU A 14 18.17 10.99 13.64
CA GLU A 14 17.30 11.94 12.96
C GLU A 14 16.72 11.36 11.69
N VAL A 15 17.56 10.70 10.91
CA VAL A 15 17.11 10.09 9.67
C VAL A 15 16.03 9.05 9.96
N ASN A 16 16.23 8.25 11.00
CA ASN A 16 15.28 7.20 11.33
C ASN A 16 13.99 7.73 11.94
N ASN A 17 14.05 8.86 12.62
CA ASN A 17 12.86 9.37 13.29
C ASN A 17 12.06 10.34 12.45
N GLY A 18 12.68 11.40 12.00
CA GLY A 18 11.96 12.48 11.37
C GLY A 18 12.06 12.46 9.86
N LYS A 19 13.28 12.36 9.40
CA LYS A 19 13.55 12.58 7.98
C LYS A 19 13.33 11.37 7.13
N SER A 20 13.17 10.20 7.74
CA SER A 20 12.90 8.99 6.99
C SER A 20 11.44 8.87 6.60
N LYS A 21 10.57 9.71 7.14
CA LYS A 21 9.15 9.65 6.83
C LYS A 21 8.91 10.14 5.40
N ILE A 22 8.24 9.32 4.62
CA ILE A 22 7.93 9.65 3.23
C ILE A 22 6.62 10.41 3.18
N PRO A 23 6.54 11.52 2.43
CA PRO A 23 5.27 12.24 2.27
C PRO A 23 4.20 11.34 1.68
N MET A 24 2.97 11.49 2.18
CA MET A 24 1.86 10.64 1.76
C MET A 24 1.60 10.73 0.26
N ASP A 25 1.66 11.91 -0.32
CA ASP A 25 1.37 12.08 -1.74
C ASP A 25 2.36 11.32 -2.62
N LYS A 26 3.61 11.21 -2.21
CA LYS A 26 4.59 10.44 -2.97
C LYS A 26 4.32 8.95 -2.88
N ILE A 27 3.97 8.48 -1.69
CA ILE A 27 3.61 7.07 -1.51
C ILE A 27 2.39 6.74 -2.36
N VAL A 28 1.36 7.55 -2.26
CA VAL A 28 0.09 7.32 -2.94
C VAL A 28 0.26 7.38 -4.45
N SER A 29 1.00 8.37 -4.94
CA SER A 29 1.24 8.50 -6.38
C SER A 29 1.99 7.29 -6.94
N SER A 30 2.99 6.82 -6.22
CA SER A 30 3.77 5.66 -6.66
C SER A 30 2.94 4.38 -6.65
N ILE A 31 2.10 4.20 -5.64
CA ILE A 31 1.23 3.04 -5.56
C ILE A 31 0.20 3.08 -6.69
N ALA A 32 -0.46 4.21 -6.86
CA ALA A 32 -1.52 4.34 -7.85
C ALA A 32 -1.00 4.23 -9.28
N ALA A 33 0.29 4.47 -9.48
CA ALA A 33 0.88 4.34 -10.81
C ALA A 33 0.76 2.94 -11.39
N LEU A 34 0.68 1.92 -10.55
CA LEU A 34 0.50 0.53 -11.00
C LEU A 34 -0.97 0.13 -11.12
N GLY A 35 -1.88 1.03 -10.79
CA GLY A 35 -3.29 0.84 -11.06
C GLY A 35 -4.05 0.07 -9.99
N VAL A 36 -5.23 -0.39 -10.37
CA VAL A 36 -6.18 -1.05 -9.46
C VAL A 36 -5.62 -2.26 -8.72
N PRO A 37 -4.77 -3.11 -9.31
CA PRO A 37 -4.26 -4.27 -8.58
C PRO A 37 -3.55 -3.95 -7.27
N THR A 38 -3.06 -2.72 -7.11
CA THR A 38 -2.41 -2.35 -5.85
C THR A 38 -3.37 -2.35 -4.66
N LEU A 39 -4.65 -2.13 -4.90
CA LEU A 39 -5.65 -2.22 -3.84
C LEU A 39 -5.71 -3.62 -3.23
N ILE A 40 -5.47 -4.63 -4.05
CA ILE A 40 -5.44 -6.02 -3.59
C ILE A 40 -4.34 -6.20 -2.56
N PHE A 41 -3.15 -5.67 -2.85
CA PHE A 41 -2.03 -5.77 -1.92
C PHE A 41 -2.28 -5.00 -0.63
N ILE A 42 -2.88 -3.82 -0.73
CA ILE A 42 -3.18 -3.01 0.44
C ILE A 42 -4.11 -3.78 1.39
N VAL A 43 -5.19 -4.34 0.85
CA VAL A 43 -6.17 -5.05 1.65
C VAL A 43 -5.60 -6.38 2.16
N ALA A 44 -4.80 -7.07 1.34
CA ALA A 44 -4.18 -8.31 1.76
C ALA A 44 -3.23 -8.10 2.95
N MET A 45 -2.47 -7.02 2.92
CA MET A 45 -1.58 -6.70 4.03
C MET A 45 -2.34 -6.38 5.31
N GLU A 46 -3.43 -5.65 5.18
CA GLU A 46 -4.27 -5.35 6.34
C GLU A 46 -4.89 -6.64 6.90
N ALA A 47 -5.36 -7.51 6.02
CA ALA A 47 -6.02 -8.75 6.42
C ALA A 47 -5.09 -9.72 7.15
N THR A 48 -3.78 -9.67 6.88
CA THR A 48 -2.84 -10.57 7.53
C THR A 48 -2.56 -10.19 8.97
N GLY A 49 -2.73 -8.93 9.32
CA GLY A 49 -2.45 -8.45 10.67
C GLY A 49 -0.98 -8.39 11.04
N TYR A 50 -0.08 -8.62 10.09
CA TYR A 50 1.35 -8.54 10.33
C TYR A 50 1.91 -7.18 9.94
N ALA A 51 3.17 -6.93 10.29
CA ALA A 51 3.85 -5.69 9.98
C ALA A 51 5.18 -5.95 9.28
N GLY A 52 5.64 -4.99 8.51
CA GLY A 52 6.94 -5.03 7.86
C GLY A 52 7.09 -6.17 6.87
N ALA A 53 8.25 -6.81 6.88
CA ALA A 53 8.56 -7.89 5.94
C ALA A 53 7.61 -9.08 6.09
N ALA A 54 7.19 -9.37 7.32
CA ALA A 54 6.25 -10.46 7.56
C ALA A 54 4.91 -10.19 6.88
N ALA A 55 4.45 -8.95 6.92
CA ALA A 55 3.21 -8.58 6.26
C ALA A 55 3.32 -8.75 4.74
N ILE A 56 4.46 -8.37 4.17
CA ILE A 56 4.68 -8.52 2.73
C ILE A 56 4.63 -9.99 2.34
N THR A 57 5.36 -10.83 3.06
CA THR A 57 5.40 -12.26 2.77
C THR A 57 4.03 -12.89 2.90
N ALA A 58 3.32 -12.58 3.99
CA ALA A 58 2.00 -13.15 4.23
C ALA A 58 0.98 -12.67 3.18
N ALA A 59 1.07 -11.41 2.79
CA ALA A 59 0.18 -10.87 1.76
C ALA A 59 0.40 -11.58 0.42
N LEU A 60 1.65 -11.76 0.02
CA LEU A 60 1.96 -12.46 -1.21
C LEU A 60 1.46 -13.89 -1.18
N ALA A 61 1.64 -14.57 -0.06
CA ALA A 61 1.18 -15.94 0.09
C ALA A 61 -0.34 -16.04 -0.01
N SER A 62 -1.06 -15.07 0.56
CA SER A 62 -2.51 -15.09 0.57
C SER A 62 -3.12 -14.83 -0.81
N LEU A 63 -2.36 -14.22 -1.71
CA LEU A 63 -2.85 -13.97 -3.07
C LEU A 63 -2.80 -15.20 -3.97
N GLY A 64 -2.02 -16.22 -3.57
CA GLY A 64 -1.88 -17.42 -4.37
C GLY A 64 -0.92 -17.27 -5.53
N PRO A 65 -0.90 -18.26 -6.45
CA PRO A 65 0.10 -18.29 -7.53
C PRO A 65 0.08 -17.05 -8.43
N GLY A 66 -1.08 -16.44 -8.64
CA GLY A 66 -1.19 -15.26 -9.49
C GLY A 66 -0.73 -13.97 -8.82
N GLY A 67 -0.48 -14.01 -7.51
CA GLY A 67 -0.14 -12.80 -6.77
C GLY A 67 1.27 -12.29 -7.00
N MET A 68 2.12 -13.08 -7.62
CA MET A 68 3.50 -12.69 -7.86
C MET A 68 3.73 -12.03 -9.22
N VAL A 69 2.67 -11.76 -9.96
CA VAL A 69 2.77 -11.15 -11.26
C VAL A 69 3.13 -9.67 -11.11
N GLY A 70 4.12 -9.19 -11.85
CA GLY A 70 4.49 -7.79 -11.81
C GLY A 70 5.97 -7.54 -11.56
N GLY A 71 6.72 -8.54 -11.14
CA GLY A 71 8.15 -8.47 -11.03
C GLY A 71 8.68 -7.47 -10.01
N ILE A 72 9.85 -6.91 -10.29
CA ILE A 72 10.57 -6.04 -9.35
C ILE A 72 9.79 -4.76 -9.03
N ALA A 73 9.11 -4.20 -10.03
CA ALA A 73 8.33 -2.99 -9.81
C ALA A 73 7.24 -3.20 -8.76
N MET A 74 6.58 -4.35 -8.83
CA MET A 74 5.54 -4.67 -7.86
C MET A 74 6.13 -4.87 -6.46
N LEU A 75 7.30 -5.48 -6.36
CA LEU A 75 7.96 -5.63 -5.06
C LEU A 75 8.28 -4.28 -4.43
N GLY A 76 8.72 -3.32 -5.24
CA GLY A 76 8.98 -1.98 -4.74
C GLY A 76 7.71 -1.31 -4.23
N VAL A 77 6.62 -1.49 -4.94
CA VAL A 77 5.33 -0.92 -4.53
C VAL A 77 4.81 -1.58 -3.26
N ILE A 78 4.98 -2.90 -3.13
CA ILE A 78 4.58 -3.59 -1.91
C ILE A 78 5.33 -3.02 -0.70
N GLY A 79 6.62 -2.74 -0.86
CA GLY A 79 7.40 -2.11 0.19
C GLY A 79 6.85 -0.73 0.57
N LEU A 80 6.47 0.06 -0.43
CA LEU A 80 5.86 1.36 -0.19
C LEU A 80 4.51 1.25 0.51
N ILE A 81 3.70 0.27 0.13
CA ILE A 81 2.42 0.03 0.78
C ILE A 81 2.64 -0.29 2.27
N SER A 82 3.57 -1.19 2.56
CA SER A 82 3.89 -1.54 3.93
C SER A 82 4.31 -0.31 4.73
N ARG A 83 5.16 0.51 4.14
CA ARG A 83 5.63 1.71 4.80
C ARG A 83 4.51 2.72 4.99
N GLY A 84 3.67 2.89 3.99
CA GLY A 84 2.53 3.80 4.08
C GLY A 84 1.56 3.40 5.18
N ILE A 85 1.23 2.12 5.25
CA ILE A 85 0.36 1.62 6.31
C ILE A 85 0.98 1.84 7.69
N SER A 86 2.28 1.59 7.82
CA SER A 86 2.99 1.83 9.07
C SER A 86 2.97 3.29 9.48
N GLN A 87 3.15 4.20 8.54
CA GLN A 87 3.26 5.63 8.85
C GLN A 87 1.91 6.32 9.00
N TYR A 88 0.93 5.95 8.19
CA TYR A 88 -0.34 6.69 8.09
C TYR A 88 -1.57 5.87 8.42
N GLY A 89 -1.44 4.55 8.49
CA GLY A 89 -2.56 3.67 8.74
C GLY A 89 -3.21 3.17 7.47
N PHE A 90 -3.84 1.99 7.58
CA PHE A 90 -4.48 1.34 6.45
C PHE A 90 -5.55 2.21 5.81
N GLN A 91 -6.47 2.72 6.62
CA GLN A 91 -7.61 3.48 6.11
C GLN A 91 -7.16 4.70 5.32
N ALA A 92 -6.20 5.45 5.86
CA ALA A 92 -5.70 6.64 5.19
C ALA A 92 -5.08 6.31 3.85
N ILE A 93 -4.27 5.26 3.79
CA ILE A 93 -3.62 4.85 2.54
C ILE A 93 -4.65 4.32 1.56
N PHE A 94 -5.59 3.49 2.02
CA PHE A 94 -6.60 2.93 1.12
C PHE A 94 -7.44 4.04 0.46
N ILE A 95 -7.96 4.96 1.27
CA ILE A 95 -8.77 6.06 0.77
C ILE A 95 -7.98 6.92 -0.20
N ALA A 96 -6.74 7.26 0.15
CA ALA A 96 -5.92 8.13 -0.68
C ALA A 96 -5.60 7.48 -2.03
N VAL A 97 -5.33 6.17 -2.03
CA VAL A 97 -5.04 5.46 -3.28
C VAL A 97 -6.29 5.38 -4.15
N VAL A 98 -7.45 5.09 -3.56
CA VAL A 98 -8.70 5.07 -4.32
C VAL A 98 -8.97 6.43 -4.95
N ASN A 99 -8.80 7.51 -4.18
CA ASN A 99 -9.00 8.84 -4.70
C ASN A 99 -8.03 9.17 -5.82
N GLU A 100 -6.79 8.76 -5.69
CA GLU A 100 -5.80 8.98 -6.73
C GLU A 100 -6.13 8.20 -8.00
N LEU A 101 -6.61 6.97 -7.85
CA LEU A 101 -7.05 6.19 -8.99
C LEU A 101 -8.21 6.87 -9.71
N LYS A 102 -9.13 7.48 -8.96
CA LYS A 102 -10.22 8.24 -9.56
C LYS A 102 -9.72 9.46 -10.31
N VAL A 103 -8.75 10.17 -9.75
CA VAL A 103 -8.13 11.30 -10.45
C VAL A 103 -7.50 10.85 -11.76
N ARG A 104 -6.99 9.62 -11.80
CA ARG A 104 -6.36 9.06 -12.98
C ARG A 104 -7.36 8.42 -13.95
N GLY A 105 -8.65 8.58 -13.72
CA GLY A 105 -9.67 8.15 -14.65
C GLY A 105 -10.49 6.93 -14.24
N GLU A 106 -10.18 6.31 -13.10
CA GLU A 106 -10.98 5.18 -12.63
C GLU A 106 -12.26 5.66 -11.99
N THR A 107 -13.29 4.81 -12.03
CA THR A 107 -14.53 5.03 -11.30
C THR A 107 -14.68 3.87 -10.33
N LYS A 108 -15.63 4.00 -9.39
CA LYS A 108 -15.91 2.90 -8.48
C LYS A 108 -16.26 1.63 -9.25
N ASP A 109 -17.09 1.77 -10.30
CA ASP A 109 -17.50 0.63 -11.10
C ASP A 109 -16.33 0.01 -11.85
N SER A 110 -15.44 0.82 -12.43
CA SER A 110 -14.28 0.28 -13.14
C SER A 110 -13.31 -0.42 -12.19
N ILE A 111 -13.16 0.12 -10.98
CA ILE A 111 -12.33 -0.50 -9.96
C ILE A 111 -12.90 -1.88 -9.61
N LEU A 112 -14.20 -1.96 -9.36
CA LEU A 112 -14.85 -3.21 -9.01
C LEU A 112 -14.73 -4.25 -10.11
N ILE A 113 -14.90 -3.83 -11.37
CA ILE A 113 -14.77 -4.74 -12.50
C ILE A 113 -13.34 -5.29 -12.58
N LYS A 114 -12.35 -4.42 -12.41
CA LYS A 114 -10.96 -4.85 -12.49
C LYS A 114 -10.56 -5.77 -11.35
N ILE A 115 -11.07 -5.51 -10.15
CA ILE A 115 -10.85 -6.40 -9.00
C ILE A 115 -11.46 -7.77 -9.27
N GLU A 116 -12.66 -7.81 -9.83
CA GLU A 116 -13.33 -9.07 -10.10
C GLU A 116 -12.55 -9.94 -11.08
N LYS A 117 -11.83 -9.32 -12.01
CA LYS A 117 -11.04 -10.05 -13.00
C LYS A 117 -9.70 -10.54 -12.46
N CYS A 118 -9.27 -10.09 -11.30
CA CYS A 118 -7.99 -10.50 -10.75
C CYS A 118 -8.03 -11.94 -10.24
N PRO A 119 -6.95 -12.71 -10.43
CA PRO A 119 -6.92 -14.10 -9.99
C PRO A 119 -6.58 -14.21 -8.50
N VAL A 120 -7.47 -13.73 -7.66
CA VAL A 120 -7.32 -13.78 -6.20
C VAL A 120 -8.55 -14.44 -5.58
N SER A 121 -8.48 -14.76 -4.30
CA SER A 121 -9.56 -15.45 -3.62
C SER A 121 -10.82 -14.60 -3.56
N LYS A 122 -11.96 -15.28 -3.50
CA LYS A 122 -13.25 -14.60 -3.35
C LYS A 122 -13.35 -13.84 -2.04
N ASP A 123 -12.73 -14.38 -0.99
CA ASP A 123 -12.74 -13.73 0.31
C ASP A 123 -12.02 -12.38 0.25
N LEU A 124 -10.88 -12.34 -0.44
CA LEU A 124 -10.14 -11.11 -0.59
C LEU A 124 -10.90 -10.09 -1.44
N LYS A 125 -11.54 -10.54 -2.51
CA LYS A 125 -12.39 -9.68 -3.33
C LYS A 125 -13.52 -9.07 -2.52
N LEU A 126 -14.12 -9.87 -1.66
CA LEU A 126 -15.22 -9.41 -0.82
C LEU A 126 -14.73 -8.34 0.16
N LYS A 127 -13.58 -8.55 0.77
CA LYS A 127 -13.02 -7.56 1.68
C LYS A 127 -12.72 -6.24 0.99
N ILE A 128 -12.21 -6.29 -0.24
CA ILE A 128 -11.97 -5.08 -1.00
C ILE A 128 -13.28 -4.35 -1.27
N LYS A 129 -14.30 -5.08 -1.67
CA LYS A 129 -15.62 -4.48 -1.91
C LYS A 129 -16.19 -3.83 -0.66
N GLU A 130 -16.05 -4.50 0.47
CA GLU A 130 -16.51 -3.96 1.75
C GLU A 130 -15.81 -2.63 2.06
N HIS A 131 -14.50 -2.58 1.90
CA HIS A 131 -13.76 -1.35 2.16
C HIS A 131 -14.14 -0.25 1.18
N LEU A 132 -14.33 -0.58 -0.10
CA LEU A 132 -14.77 0.40 -1.08
C LEU A 132 -16.14 0.98 -0.71
N ASN A 133 -17.06 0.13 -0.27
CA ASN A 133 -18.38 0.60 0.11
C ASN A 133 -18.36 1.43 1.39
N GLU A 134 -17.48 1.07 2.32
CA GLU A 134 -17.39 1.77 3.59
C GLU A 134 -16.75 3.14 3.45
N PHE A 135 -15.68 3.23 2.69
CA PHE A 135 -14.88 4.45 2.65
C PHE A 135 -15.14 5.32 1.43
N ASP A 136 -15.82 4.81 0.43
CA ASP A 136 -16.02 5.51 -0.82
C ASP A 136 -17.50 5.81 -1.06
N ALA A 137 -18.18 6.06 -0.02
CA ALA A 137 -19.62 6.34 -0.08
C ALA A 137 -19.93 7.66 -0.79
#